data_538060e82a9b5a88e2558ae3d1069cf6
#
_entry.id   538060e82a9b5a88e2558ae3d1069cf6
#
_cell.length_a   1.000
_cell.length_b   1.000
_cell.length_c   1.000
_cell.angle_alpha   90.00
_cell.angle_beta   90.00
_cell.angle_gamma   90.00
#
_symmetry.space_group_name_H-M   'P 1'
#
loop_
_entity.id
_entity.type
_entity.pdbx_description
1 polymer ?
#
loop_
_entity_poly.entity_id
_entity_poly.type
_entity_poly.pdbx_seq_one_letter_code
_entity_poly.pdbx_strand_id
1 'polypeptide(L)'
;MYKRQADNYTLTQDDAGAEITVTASYTDGEGTVESVTSAATSPVANVNDDLTGGVTITGVAAEDEVLTADTSTLADGDGLGTLSYQWSRDGSPIDGATSSTHTLTQEDVGAEITVEVSYTDGQGTAESVTSAATSPVTNVSHSPTGGATITGTATEGEVLTADTSTLADADGLGALSYQWSRDGSPIDGATSSTHTLTQEDVGAEITVEVSY
;
A
#
# COMPACT_ATOMS: atom_id res chain seq x y z
N MET A 1 -24.41 -5.92 61.55
CA MET A 1 -24.49 -4.86 60.53
C MET A 1 -24.44 -5.56 59.17
N TYR A 2 -25.62 -5.81 58.57
CA TYR A 2 -25.70 -6.49 57.28
C TYR A 2 -25.17 -5.57 56.21
N LYS A 3 -24.05 -5.92 55.55
CA LYS A 3 -23.67 -5.30 54.26
C LYS A 3 -24.60 -5.91 53.20
N ARG A 4 -25.61 -5.16 52.76
CA ARG A 4 -26.29 -5.46 51.50
C ARG A 4 -25.26 -5.27 50.37
N GLN A 5 -25.01 -6.31 49.65
CA GLN A 5 -24.47 -6.20 48.29
C GLN A 5 -25.61 -5.68 47.40
N ALA A 6 -25.29 -5.06 46.28
CA ALA A 6 -26.29 -4.50 45.39
C ALA A 6 -27.32 -5.58 45.00
N ASP A 7 -28.61 -5.19 44.97
CA ASP A 7 -29.71 -6.08 44.56
C ASP A 7 -29.76 -6.25 43.03
N ASN A 8 -28.80 -5.65 42.30
CA ASN A 8 -28.67 -5.67 40.87
C ASN A 8 -27.22 -5.91 40.42
N TYR A 9 -27.04 -6.53 39.30
CA TYR A 9 -25.79 -6.69 38.56
C TYR A 9 -25.97 -6.15 37.16
N THR A 10 -25.10 -5.26 36.73
CA THR A 10 -25.10 -4.75 35.35
C THR A 10 -24.17 -5.64 34.55
N LEU A 11 -24.72 -6.24 33.49
CA LEU A 11 -23.95 -7.04 32.54
C LEU A 11 -22.95 -6.18 31.80
N THR A 12 -21.79 -6.73 31.53
CA THR A 12 -20.67 -6.11 30.82
C THR A 12 -20.25 -7.00 29.66
N GLN A 13 -19.33 -6.53 28.84
CA GLN A 13 -18.77 -7.31 27.72
C GLN A 13 -18.16 -8.64 28.19
N ASP A 14 -17.57 -8.69 29.40
CA ASP A 14 -17.02 -9.92 29.95
C ASP A 14 -18.06 -11.01 30.23
N ASP A 15 -19.35 -10.63 30.30
CA ASP A 15 -20.46 -11.55 30.51
C ASP A 15 -21.02 -12.11 29.19
N ALA A 16 -20.63 -11.59 28.03
CA ALA A 16 -21.14 -12.03 26.73
C ALA A 16 -20.92 -13.53 26.50
N GLY A 17 -21.96 -14.25 26.13
CA GLY A 17 -21.96 -15.70 25.97
C GLY A 17 -22.02 -16.51 27.27
N ALA A 18 -21.89 -15.88 28.43
CA ALA A 18 -21.96 -16.56 29.74
C ALA A 18 -23.41 -16.71 30.21
N GLU A 19 -23.67 -17.74 31.01
CA GLU A 19 -24.89 -17.93 31.82
C GLU A 19 -24.66 -17.34 33.20
N ILE A 20 -25.58 -16.53 33.70
CA ILE A 20 -25.45 -15.83 34.97
C ILE A 20 -26.33 -16.52 36.04
N THR A 21 -25.77 -16.74 37.22
CA THR A 21 -26.48 -17.20 38.41
C THR A 21 -26.28 -16.22 39.56
N VAL A 22 -27.23 -16.17 40.50
CA VAL A 22 -27.08 -15.42 41.75
C VAL A 22 -27.22 -16.37 42.93
N THR A 23 -26.32 -16.27 43.90
CA THR A 23 -26.44 -16.99 45.18
C THR A 23 -26.73 -16.00 46.29
N ALA A 24 -27.84 -16.20 46.96
CA ALA A 24 -28.18 -15.49 48.18
C ALA A 24 -27.79 -16.35 49.38
N SER A 25 -27.09 -15.77 50.36
CA SER A 25 -26.74 -16.43 51.61
C SER A 25 -27.23 -15.61 52.81
N TYR A 26 -27.66 -16.29 53.83
CA TYR A 26 -28.07 -15.67 55.09
C TYR A 26 -27.63 -16.53 56.27
N THR A 27 -27.62 -15.95 57.44
CA THR A 27 -27.41 -16.68 58.70
C THR A 27 -28.75 -16.72 59.41
N ASP A 28 -29.22 -17.91 59.76
CA ASP A 28 -30.46 -18.09 60.48
C ASP A 28 -30.38 -17.63 61.98
N GLY A 29 -31.49 -17.73 62.67
CA GLY A 29 -31.55 -17.32 64.10
C GLY A 29 -30.75 -18.20 65.08
N GLU A 30 -30.30 -19.35 64.62
CA GLU A 30 -29.47 -20.33 65.36
C GLU A 30 -27.98 -20.21 65.03
N GLY A 31 -27.61 -19.28 64.10
CA GLY A 31 -26.22 -19.03 63.70
C GLY A 31 -25.71 -19.91 62.54
N THR A 32 -26.59 -20.68 61.87
CA THR A 32 -26.23 -21.50 60.68
C THR A 32 -26.26 -20.67 59.44
N VAL A 33 -25.21 -20.80 58.61
CA VAL A 33 -25.16 -20.15 57.30
C VAL A 33 -25.86 -21.03 56.28
N GLU A 34 -26.84 -20.45 55.59
CA GLU A 34 -27.61 -21.10 54.54
C GLU A 34 -27.46 -20.31 53.23
N SER A 35 -27.62 -20.99 52.08
CA SER A 35 -27.56 -20.35 50.79
C SER A 35 -28.52 -21.01 49.80
N VAL A 36 -28.99 -20.20 48.86
CA VAL A 36 -29.79 -20.64 47.69
C VAL A 36 -29.25 -19.98 46.43
N THR A 37 -29.08 -20.80 45.39
CA THR A 37 -28.62 -20.33 44.07
C THR A 37 -29.79 -20.38 43.08
N SER A 38 -29.92 -19.35 42.26
CA SER A 38 -30.92 -19.30 41.18
C SER A 38 -30.64 -20.33 40.08
N ALA A 39 -31.64 -20.62 39.26
CA ALA A 39 -31.35 -21.18 37.93
C ALA A 39 -30.48 -20.21 37.13
N ALA A 40 -29.70 -20.75 36.21
CA ALA A 40 -28.93 -19.94 35.26
C ALA A 40 -29.85 -19.19 34.28
N THR A 41 -29.41 -18.05 33.80
CA THR A 41 -30.04 -17.37 32.64
C THR A 41 -29.80 -18.14 31.36
N SER A 42 -30.42 -17.73 30.25
CA SER A 42 -29.85 -18.00 28.93
C SER A 42 -28.49 -17.29 28.78
N PRO A 43 -27.62 -17.73 27.86
CA PRO A 43 -26.39 -17.00 27.55
C PRO A 43 -26.65 -15.52 27.27
N VAL A 44 -25.83 -14.66 27.84
CA VAL A 44 -25.91 -13.20 27.64
C VAL A 44 -25.62 -12.91 26.16
N ALA A 45 -26.56 -12.23 25.51
CA ALA A 45 -26.34 -11.82 24.12
C ALA A 45 -25.30 -10.71 24.03
N ASN A 46 -24.41 -10.79 23.04
CA ASN A 46 -23.48 -9.70 22.73
C ASN A 46 -24.24 -8.50 22.18
N VAL A 47 -23.77 -7.31 22.48
CA VAL A 47 -24.11 -6.06 21.80
C VAL A 47 -22.81 -5.56 21.17
N ASN A 48 -22.81 -5.43 19.84
CA ASN A 48 -21.61 -5.00 19.12
C ASN A 48 -21.10 -3.64 19.63
N ASP A 49 -19.84 -3.60 20.02
CA ASP A 49 -19.11 -2.38 20.30
C ASP A 49 -18.45 -1.92 18.99
N ASP A 50 -18.69 -0.67 18.59
CA ASP A 50 -18.12 -0.12 17.36
C ASP A 50 -16.59 0.06 17.48
N LEU A 51 -15.87 -0.17 16.39
CA LEU A 51 -14.45 0.15 16.24
C LEU A 51 -14.14 1.58 16.69
N THR A 52 -13.11 1.75 17.48
CA THR A 52 -12.59 3.05 17.92
C THR A 52 -11.15 3.25 17.45
N GLY A 53 -10.69 4.51 17.42
CA GLY A 53 -9.39 4.86 16.86
C GLY A 53 -9.43 4.98 15.35
N GLY A 54 -8.31 4.74 14.69
CA GLY A 54 -8.20 4.86 13.23
C GLY A 54 -6.90 4.27 12.69
N VAL A 55 -6.79 4.20 11.37
CA VAL A 55 -5.57 3.84 10.68
C VAL A 55 -4.93 5.11 10.09
N THR A 56 -3.62 5.24 10.23
CA THR A 56 -2.84 6.31 9.60
C THR A 56 -1.74 5.72 8.72
N ILE A 57 -1.40 6.46 7.65
CA ILE A 57 -0.28 6.10 6.79
C ILE A 57 0.96 6.86 7.27
N THR A 58 2.05 6.13 7.47
CA THR A 58 3.37 6.68 7.81
C THR A 58 4.36 6.35 6.70
N GLY A 59 5.36 7.20 6.50
CA GLY A 59 6.33 7.12 5.41
C GLY A 59 6.32 8.38 4.55
N VAL A 60 7.14 8.41 3.51
CA VAL A 60 7.22 9.52 2.56
C VAL A 60 6.48 9.10 1.29
N ALA A 61 5.56 9.95 0.81
CA ALA A 61 4.86 9.71 -0.45
C ALA A 61 5.78 10.08 -1.64
N ALA A 62 6.78 9.24 -1.88
CA ALA A 62 7.70 9.33 -3.01
C ALA A 62 7.93 7.93 -3.59
N GLU A 63 8.15 7.86 -4.89
CA GLU A 63 8.50 6.61 -5.56
C GLU A 63 9.67 5.90 -4.86
N ASP A 64 9.68 4.58 -4.89
CA ASP A 64 10.62 3.67 -4.22
C ASP A 64 10.56 3.66 -2.68
N GLU A 65 9.82 4.59 -2.06
CA GLU A 65 9.63 4.62 -0.62
C GLU A 65 8.54 3.66 -0.16
N VAL A 66 8.63 3.27 1.13
CA VAL A 66 7.66 2.36 1.74
C VAL A 66 6.69 3.12 2.62
N LEU A 67 5.41 2.96 2.35
CA LEU A 67 4.33 3.38 3.24
C LEU A 67 3.96 2.26 4.20
N THR A 68 3.63 2.62 5.44
CA THR A 68 3.21 1.69 6.49
C THR A 68 1.86 2.11 7.06
N ALA A 69 0.93 1.17 7.17
CA ALA A 69 -0.33 1.35 7.86
C ALA A 69 -0.10 1.24 9.38
N ASP A 70 -0.19 2.35 10.09
CA ASP A 70 -0.16 2.39 11.56
C ASP A 70 -1.57 2.17 12.10
N THR A 71 -1.76 1.06 12.79
CA THR A 71 -3.01 0.61 13.40
C THR A 71 -2.95 0.65 14.93
N SER A 72 -1.94 1.28 15.51
CA SER A 72 -1.67 1.27 16.95
C SER A 72 -2.76 1.89 17.81
N THR A 73 -3.64 2.70 17.22
CA THR A 73 -4.76 3.34 17.91
C THR A 73 -6.08 2.58 17.77
N LEU A 74 -6.12 1.52 16.94
CA LEU A 74 -7.34 0.72 16.78
C LEU A 74 -7.67 -0.02 18.07
N ALA A 75 -8.90 0.05 18.47
CA ALA A 75 -9.45 -0.71 19.58
C ALA A 75 -10.91 -1.04 19.34
N ASP A 76 -11.34 -2.18 19.87
CA ASP A 76 -12.68 -2.72 19.77
C ASP A 76 -13.02 -3.41 21.08
N GLY A 77 -14.21 -3.10 21.66
CA GLY A 77 -14.67 -3.70 22.91
C GLY A 77 -14.93 -5.20 22.78
N ASP A 78 -15.34 -5.66 21.61
CA ASP A 78 -15.53 -7.08 21.28
C ASP A 78 -14.23 -7.80 20.90
N GLY A 79 -13.11 -7.07 20.84
CA GLY A 79 -11.77 -7.55 20.56
C GLY A 79 -11.38 -7.50 19.09
N LEU A 80 -10.20 -6.97 18.82
CA LEU A 80 -9.63 -6.94 17.46
C LEU A 80 -9.30 -8.36 17.01
N GLY A 81 -9.80 -8.75 15.84
CA GLY A 81 -9.40 -9.95 15.12
C GLY A 81 -8.10 -9.76 14.34
N THR A 82 -7.81 -10.71 13.46
CA THR A 82 -6.68 -10.59 12.56
C THR A 82 -6.95 -9.50 11.53
N LEU A 83 -6.04 -8.51 11.46
CA LEU A 83 -6.15 -7.38 10.53
C LEU A 83 -5.81 -7.82 9.11
N SER A 84 -6.62 -7.36 8.16
CA SER A 84 -6.40 -7.47 6.73
C SER A 84 -6.26 -6.07 6.15
N TYR A 85 -5.47 -5.92 5.10
CA TYR A 85 -5.15 -4.63 4.49
C TYR A 85 -5.50 -4.65 3.01
N GLN A 86 -5.92 -3.51 2.48
CA GLN A 86 -6.04 -3.26 1.04
C GLN A 86 -5.63 -1.83 0.74
N TRP A 87 -4.52 -1.69 0.02
CA TRP A 87 -4.08 -0.39 -0.46
C TRP A 87 -4.81 0.00 -1.74
N SER A 88 -5.06 1.29 -1.90
CA SER A 88 -5.77 1.86 -3.04
C SER A 88 -5.04 3.09 -3.57
N ARG A 89 -5.06 3.25 -4.90
CA ARG A 89 -4.54 4.38 -5.66
C ARG A 89 -5.73 5.16 -6.21
N ASP A 90 -5.88 6.45 -5.86
CA ASP A 90 -7.00 7.30 -6.24
C ASP A 90 -8.37 6.62 -6.01
N GLY A 91 -8.51 5.91 -4.87
CA GLY A 91 -9.70 5.17 -4.50
C GLY A 91 -9.92 3.84 -5.23
N SER A 92 -9.03 3.42 -6.14
CA SER A 92 -9.08 2.12 -6.81
C SER A 92 -8.13 1.13 -6.14
N PRO A 93 -8.58 -0.09 -5.77
CA PRO A 93 -7.70 -1.09 -5.16
C PRO A 93 -6.49 -1.42 -6.04
N ILE A 94 -5.31 -1.48 -5.41
CA ILE A 94 -4.06 -1.95 -6.03
C ILE A 94 -4.02 -3.47 -5.89
N ASP A 95 -3.96 -4.19 -7.02
CA ASP A 95 -3.98 -5.64 -7.02
C ASP A 95 -2.81 -6.24 -6.25
N GLY A 96 -3.11 -7.16 -5.34
CA GLY A 96 -2.12 -7.82 -4.49
C GLY A 96 -1.51 -6.96 -3.36
N ALA A 97 -1.85 -5.68 -3.22
CA ALA A 97 -1.35 -4.82 -2.16
C ALA A 97 -2.13 -5.03 -0.85
N THR A 98 -1.90 -6.18 -0.21
CA THR A 98 -2.63 -6.64 0.98
C THR A 98 -1.77 -6.78 2.23
N SER A 99 -0.55 -6.25 2.21
CA SER A 99 0.35 -6.23 3.38
C SER A 99 0.13 -4.96 4.22
N SER A 100 0.62 -4.96 5.47
CA SER A 100 0.65 -3.75 6.32
C SER A 100 1.54 -2.63 5.76
N THR A 101 2.33 -2.93 4.72
CA THR A 101 3.20 -1.98 4.02
C THR A 101 2.95 -2.04 2.52
N HIS A 102 3.16 -0.92 1.83
CA HIS A 102 3.14 -0.79 0.37
C HIS A 102 4.38 -0.04 -0.10
N THR A 103 5.12 -0.63 -1.04
CA THR A 103 6.23 0.06 -1.69
C THR A 103 5.69 0.81 -2.90
N LEU A 104 5.92 2.11 -2.94
CA LEU A 104 5.48 2.97 -4.02
C LEU A 104 6.31 2.70 -5.29
N THR A 105 5.64 2.74 -6.42
CA THR A 105 6.21 2.48 -7.74
C THR A 105 5.91 3.63 -8.70
N GLN A 106 6.51 3.61 -9.90
CA GLN A 106 6.22 4.58 -10.97
C GLN A 106 4.71 4.68 -11.26
N GLU A 107 3.96 3.59 -11.10
CA GLU A 107 2.51 3.62 -11.32
C GLU A 107 1.75 4.46 -10.28
N ASP A 108 2.34 4.65 -9.09
CA ASP A 108 1.76 5.44 -8.01
C ASP A 108 2.04 6.93 -8.14
N VAL A 109 2.98 7.33 -9.00
CA VAL A 109 3.40 8.73 -9.17
C VAL A 109 2.23 9.62 -9.56
N GLY A 110 2.06 10.70 -8.82
CA GLY A 110 0.97 11.68 -8.99
C GLY A 110 -0.35 11.29 -8.34
N ALA A 111 -0.50 10.05 -7.87
CA ALA A 111 -1.72 9.56 -7.22
C ALA A 111 -1.70 9.74 -5.71
N GLU A 112 -2.87 9.78 -5.09
CA GLU A 112 -3.08 9.72 -3.64
C GLU A 112 -3.30 8.27 -3.22
N ILE A 113 -2.64 7.86 -2.12
CA ILE A 113 -2.70 6.48 -1.62
C ILE A 113 -3.50 6.43 -0.33
N THR A 114 -4.39 5.44 -0.23
CA THR A 114 -5.15 5.11 0.99
C THR A 114 -4.97 3.64 1.33
N VAL A 115 -5.24 3.28 2.59
CA VAL A 115 -5.33 1.88 3.02
C VAL A 115 -6.62 1.66 3.78
N GLU A 116 -7.36 0.62 3.41
CA GLU A 116 -8.46 0.06 4.20
C GLU A 116 -7.90 -1.06 5.08
N VAL A 117 -8.25 -1.02 6.36
CA VAL A 117 -7.98 -2.10 7.32
C VAL A 117 -9.30 -2.70 7.71
N SER A 118 -9.43 -4.01 7.62
CA SER A 118 -10.62 -4.78 7.97
C SER A 118 -10.28 -5.96 8.85
N TYR A 119 -11.23 -6.39 9.67
CA TYR A 119 -11.14 -7.56 10.53
C TYR A 119 -12.53 -8.10 10.86
N THR A 120 -12.57 -9.27 11.48
CA THR A 120 -13.75 -9.78 12.14
C THR A 120 -13.44 -9.80 13.63
N ASP A 121 -14.31 -9.19 14.45
CA ASP A 121 -14.13 -9.11 15.90
C ASP A 121 -14.25 -10.48 16.60
N GLY A 122 -14.06 -10.51 17.92
CA GLY A 122 -14.15 -11.73 18.73
C GLY A 122 -15.55 -12.31 18.82
N GLN A 123 -16.58 -11.56 18.41
CA GLN A 123 -17.99 -11.96 18.43
C GLN A 123 -18.55 -12.26 17.04
N GLY A 124 -17.75 -12.08 15.99
CA GLY A 124 -18.06 -12.46 14.61
C GLY A 124 -18.60 -11.32 13.74
N THR A 125 -18.51 -10.05 14.18
CA THR A 125 -18.88 -8.89 13.37
C THR A 125 -17.70 -8.48 12.48
N ALA A 126 -17.96 -8.19 11.20
CA ALA A 126 -16.95 -7.66 10.28
C ALA A 126 -16.94 -6.13 10.34
N GLU A 127 -15.78 -5.55 10.53
CA GLU A 127 -15.56 -4.12 10.62
C GLU A 127 -14.40 -3.66 9.73
N SER A 128 -14.41 -2.39 9.34
CA SER A 128 -13.34 -1.79 8.55
C SER A 128 -13.21 -0.29 8.80
N VAL A 129 -12.02 0.22 8.53
CA VAL A 129 -11.70 1.64 8.57
C VAL A 129 -10.68 1.98 7.48
N THR A 130 -10.87 3.12 6.82
CA THR A 130 -9.97 3.61 5.78
C THR A 130 -9.18 4.81 6.29
N SER A 131 -7.89 4.89 5.94
CA SER A 131 -7.01 6.02 6.27
C SER A 131 -7.42 7.30 5.55
N ALA A 132 -6.92 8.43 6.03
CA ALA A 132 -6.80 9.61 5.19
C ALA A 132 -5.86 9.30 4.01
N ALA A 133 -6.06 9.99 2.87
CA ALA A 133 -5.18 9.89 1.72
C ALA A 133 -3.83 10.57 2.01
N THR A 134 -2.76 10.07 1.37
CA THR A 134 -1.47 10.76 1.34
C THR A 134 -1.54 12.05 0.50
N SER A 135 -0.50 12.86 0.51
CA SER A 135 -0.25 13.77 -0.61
C SER A 135 0.03 12.95 -1.88
N PRO A 136 -0.14 13.55 -3.09
CA PRO A 136 0.27 12.88 -4.32
C PRO A 136 1.73 12.39 -4.26
N VAL A 137 1.95 11.16 -4.71
CA VAL A 137 3.28 10.53 -4.73
C VAL A 137 4.21 11.31 -5.66
N THR A 138 5.38 11.70 -5.15
CA THR A 138 6.38 12.41 -5.94
C THR A 138 7.24 11.44 -6.74
N ASN A 139 7.60 11.84 -7.97
CA ASN A 139 8.51 11.07 -8.83
C ASN A 139 9.95 11.12 -8.31
N VAL A 140 10.68 10.02 -8.46
CA VAL A 140 12.12 9.95 -8.32
C VAL A 140 12.71 9.69 -9.70
N SER A 141 13.53 10.63 -10.21
CA SER A 141 14.11 10.49 -11.54
C SER A 141 15.11 9.34 -11.59
N HIS A 142 14.90 8.43 -12.51
CA HIS A 142 15.78 7.30 -12.80
C HIS A 142 16.70 7.62 -13.97
N SER A 143 17.89 7.03 -13.98
CA SER A 143 18.78 7.12 -15.14
C SER A 143 18.37 6.09 -16.19
N PRO A 144 18.48 6.43 -17.50
CA PRO A 144 18.18 5.49 -18.56
C PRO A 144 19.06 4.25 -18.48
N THR A 145 18.52 3.13 -18.91
CA THR A 145 19.22 1.85 -19.03
C THR A 145 19.33 1.44 -20.51
N GLY A 146 20.23 0.53 -20.84
CA GLY A 146 20.52 0.16 -22.21
C GLY A 146 21.33 1.24 -22.94
N GLY A 147 21.07 1.42 -24.23
CA GLY A 147 21.79 2.40 -25.03
C GLY A 147 21.42 2.36 -26.50
N ALA A 148 22.08 3.21 -27.28
CA ALA A 148 21.96 3.22 -28.73
C ALA A 148 23.16 2.48 -29.34
N THR A 149 22.92 1.70 -30.39
CA THR A 149 23.95 1.06 -31.20
C THR A 149 23.75 1.41 -32.66
N ILE A 150 24.84 1.42 -33.45
CA ILE A 150 24.75 1.64 -34.90
C ILE A 150 24.75 0.29 -35.60
N THR A 151 23.75 0.08 -36.45
CA THR A 151 23.63 -1.09 -37.32
C THR A 151 23.70 -0.69 -38.78
N GLY A 152 24.11 -1.60 -39.66
CA GLY A 152 24.32 -1.36 -41.09
C GLY A 152 25.75 -1.61 -41.52
N THR A 153 26.04 -1.42 -42.80
CA THR A 153 27.39 -1.59 -43.37
C THR A 153 28.02 -0.22 -43.57
N ALA A 154 29.21 -0.01 -42.99
CA ALA A 154 29.93 1.25 -43.11
C ALA A 154 30.63 1.36 -44.49
N THR A 155 29.81 1.52 -45.54
CA THR A 155 30.24 1.68 -46.94
C THR A 155 29.50 2.86 -47.54
N GLU A 156 30.17 3.67 -48.36
CA GLU A 156 29.54 4.79 -49.08
C GLU A 156 28.29 4.33 -49.82
N GLY A 157 27.24 5.12 -49.71
CA GLY A 157 25.90 4.85 -50.29
C GLY A 157 25.00 3.96 -49.45
N GLU A 158 25.54 3.25 -48.42
CA GLU A 158 24.75 2.44 -47.51
C GLU A 158 24.14 3.26 -46.37
N VAL A 159 23.11 2.70 -45.74
CA VAL A 159 22.38 3.35 -44.65
C VAL A 159 22.82 2.75 -43.30
N LEU A 160 23.23 3.62 -42.40
CA LEU A 160 23.36 3.30 -40.99
C LEU A 160 22.07 3.61 -40.23
N THR A 161 21.74 2.78 -39.27
CA THR A 161 20.55 2.93 -38.41
C THR A 161 20.96 2.99 -36.95
N ALA A 162 20.44 3.97 -36.23
CA ALA A 162 20.56 4.01 -34.79
C ALA A 162 19.52 3.03 -34.17
N ASP A 163 19.97 1.91 -33.66
CA ASP A 163 19.15 0.94 -32.97
C ASP A 163 19.05 1.32 -31.49
N THR A 164 17.86 1.66 -31.05
CA THR A 164 17.53 2.07 -29.67
C THR A 164 16.63 1.06 -28.97
N SER A 165 16.54 -0.17 -29.50
CA SER A 165 15.64 -1.22 -28.99
C SER A 165 15.92 -1.64 -27.54
N THR A 166 17.12 -1.39 -27.05
CA THR A 166 17.52 -1.69 -25.65
C THR A 166 17.42 -0.49 -24.72
N LEU A 167 17.14 0.71 -25.26
CA LEU A 167 17.02 1.92 -24.46
C LEU A 167 15.72 1.87 -23.68
N ALA A 168 15.79 2.04 -22.37
CA ALA A 168 14.63 2.09 -21.47
C ALA A 168 14.88 3.10 -20.35
N ASP A 169 13.82 3.69 -19.86
CA ASP A 169 13.79 4.59 -18.72
C ASP A 169 12.58 4.27 -17.88
N ALA A 170 12.75 4.16 -16.56
CA ALA A 170 11.65 3.86 -15.64
C ALA A 170 10.60 4.98 -15.62
N ASP A 171 11.04 6.23 -15.79
CA ASP A 171 10.16 7.40 -15.87
C ASP A 171 9.45 7.52 -17.24
N GLY A 172 9.78 6.62 -18.17
CA GLY A 172 9.26 6.60 -19.54
C GLY A 172 10.14 7.38 -20.52
N LEU A 173 10.34 6.79 -21.71
CA LEU A 173 11.03 7.48 -22.80
C LEU A 173 10.11 8.51 -23.45
N GLY A 174 10.61 9.74 -23.58
CA GLY A 174 10.00 10.77 -24.39
C GLY A 174 10.20 10.51 -25.88
N ALA A 175 9.93 11.52 -26.71
CA ALA A 175 10.23 11.46 -28.15
C ALA A 175 11.74 11.47 -28.37
N LEU A 176 12.25 10.44 -29.04
CA LEU A 176 13.69 10.33 -29.33
C LEU A 176 14.12 11.36 -30.39
N SER A 177 15.24 12.02 -30.15
CA SER A 177 15.96 12.89 -31.07
C SER A 177 17.33 12.31 -31.41
N TYR A 178 17.82 12.53 -32.58
CA TYR A 178 19.09 11.98 -33.08
C TYR A 178 19.98 13.10 -33.60
N GLN A 179 21.29 12.93 -33.44
CA GLN A 179 22.30 13.74 -34.07
C GLN A 179 23.48 12.86 -34.46
N TRP A 180 23.68 12.70 -35.77
CA TRP A 180 24.85 12.01 -36.31
C TRP A 180 26.06 12.94 -36.36
N SER A 181 27.23 12.39 -36.10
CA SER A 181 28.49 13.12 -36.07
C SER A 181 29.56 12.35 -36.86
N ARG A 182 30.46 13.10 -37.49
CA ARG A 182 31.63 12.65 -38.23
C ARG A 182 32.88 13.14 -37.52
N ASP A 183 33.77 12.22 -37.10
CA ASP A 183 34.99 12.52 -36.34
C ASP A 183 34.68 13.47 -35.14
N GLY A 184 33.58 13.23 -34.45
CA GLY A 184 33.13 14.01 -33.26
C GLY A 184 32.48 15.39 -33.64
N SER A 185 32.36 15.74 -34.92
CA SER A 185 31.68 16.97 -35.36
C SER A 185 30.27 16.67 -35.88
N PRO A 186 29.21 17.37 -35.40
CA PRO A 186 27.86 17.18 -35.91
C PRO A 186 27.77 17.31 -37.40
N ILE A 187 27.05 16.39 -38.06
CA ILE A 187 26.70 16.46 -39.48
C ILE A 187 25.42 17.30 -39.61
N ASP A 188 25.48 18.41 -40.32
CA ASP A 188 24.36 19.33 -40.47
C ASP A 188 23.13 18.64 -41.07
N GLY A 189 21.98 18.78 -40.41
CA GLY A 189 20.71 18.19 -40.83
C GLY A 189 20.59 16.66 -40.64
N ALA A 190 21.62 15.96 -40.15
CA ALA A 190 21.57 14.51 -39.91
C ALA A 190 20.89 14.20 -38.55
N THR A 191 19.57 14.43 -38.47
CA THR A 191 18.76 14.30 -37.25
C THR A 191 17.70 13.18 -37.31
N SER A 192 17.81 12.30 -38.31
CA SER A 192 16.93 11.13 -38.43
C SER A 192 17.52 9.91 -37.68
N SER A 193 16.68 8.91 -37.38
CA SER A 193 17.13 7.61 -36.84
C SER A 193 18.08 6.86 -37.82
N THR A 194 18.21 7.34 -39.04
CA THR A 194 19.09 6.75 -40.06
C THR A 194 19.98 7.82 -40.67
N HIS A 195 21.18 7.42 -41.11
CA HIS A 195 22.10 8.28 -41.90
C HIS A 195 22.62 7.51 -43.11
N THR A 196 22.51 8.12 -44.31
CA THR A 196 23.07 7.56 -45.53
C THR A 196 24.51 8.05 -45.67
N LEU A 197 25.45 7.12 -45.74
CA LEU A 197 26.87 7.45 -45.86
C LEU A 197 27.17 8.08 -47.25
N THR A 198 27.95 9.12 -47.23
CA THR A 198 28.38 9.89 -48.42
C THR A 198 29.90 9.80 -48.62
N GLN A 199 30.40 10.30 -49.72
CA GLN A 199 31.85 10.40 -49.98
C GLN A 199 32.60 11.17 -48.88
N GLU A 200 31.94 12.11 -48.21
CA GLU A 200 32.53 12.88 -47.11
C GLU A 200 32.75 12.04 -45.84
N ASP A 201 31.99 10.93 -45.69
CA ASP A 201 32.09 9.99 -44.54
C ASP A 201 33.17 8.94 -44.73
N VAL A 202 33.76 8.84 -45.94
CA VAL A 202 34.77 7.84 -46.25
C VAL A 202 36.04 8.07 -45.41
N GLY A 203 36.40 7.09 -44.59
CA GLY A 203 37.56 7.14 -43.72
C GLY A 203 37.36 7.83 -42.39
N ALA A 204 36.16 8.36 -42.13
CA ALA A 204 35.79 8.99 -40.88
C ALA A 204 35.12 8.02 -39.90
N GLU A 205 35.16 8.34 -38.61
CA GLU A 205 34.39 7.66 -37.53
C GLU A 205 32.99 8.31 -37.47
N ILE A 206 31.95 7.49 -37.57
CA ILE A 206 30.57 7.94 -37.49
C ILE A 206 29.98 7.53 -36.14
N THR A 207 29.38 8.51 -35.46
CA THR A 207 28.69 8.31 -34.18
C THR A 207 27.29 8.89 -34.22
N VAL A 208 26.41 8.42 -33.36
CA VAL A 208 25.07 8.99 -33.15
C VAL A 208 24.84 9.28 -31.69
N GLU A 209 24.38 10.47 -31.37
CA GLU A 209 23.83 10.85 -30.07
C GLU A 209 22.32 10.71 -30.14
N VAL A 210 21.74 10.07 -29.13
CA VAL A 210 20.28 9.92 -28.96
C VAL A 210 19.89 10.60 -27.66
N SER A 211 18.88 11.48 -27.72
CA SER A 211 18.33 12.21 -26.58
C SER A 211 16.80 12.15 -26.55
N TYR A 212 16.19 12.36 -25.39
CA TYR A 212 14.75 12.38 -25.15
C TYR A 212 14.40 13.29 -23.98
#